data_86692f13b3b7f4c97ad52152c63f6338
#
_entry.id   86692f13b3b7f4c97ad52152c63f6338
#
_cell.length_a   1.000
_cell.length_b   1.000
_cell.length_c   1.000
_cell.angle_alpha   90.00
_cell.angle_beta   90.00
_cell.angle_gamma   90.00
#
_symmetry.space_group_name_H-M   'P 1'
#
loop_
_entity.id
_entity.type
_entity.pdbx_description
1 polymer ?
#
loop_
_entity_poly.entity_id
_entity_poly.type
_entity_poly.pdbx_seq_one_letter_code
_entity_poly.pdbx_strand_id
1 'polypeptide(L)'
;MYEYSCKISRVVDGDTVDVDIDLGFGVWMHKERVRLYGIDTPESRTRDLEEKKYGLLAKEQIESFMPVGSMQTLVTVKDRAGKFGRILGKFLIHDKKTDSQMTINDWMIREHHAVAYHGQNKEAIAA
;
A
#
# COMPACT_ATOMS: atom_id res chain seq x y z
N MET A 1 -8.92 -10.94 -10.30
CA MET A 1 -8.85 -9.79 -9.38
C MET A 1 -10.23 -9.51 -8.80
N TYR A 2 -10.28 -9.19 -7.53
CA TYR A 2 -11.55 -8.87 -6.85
C TYR A 2 -11.42 -7.52 -6.18
N GLU A 3 -12.53 -6.77 -6.16
CA GLU A 3 -12.60 -5.50 -5.46
C GLU A 3 -13.41 -5.65 -4.17
N TYR A 4 -12.90 -5.04 -3.10
CA TYR A 4 -13.55 -5.05 -1.81
C TYR A 4 -13.55 -3.65 -1.22
N SER A 5 -14.62 -3.29 -0.49
CA SER A 5 -14.56 -2.16 0.40
C SER A 5 -13.79 -2.55 1.65
N CYS A 6 -12.96 -1.66 2.13
CA CYS A 6 -12.21 -1.91 3.36
C CYS A 6 -12.06 -0.63 4.17
N LYS A 7 -11.84 -0.81 5.47
CA LYS A 7 -11.59 0.28 6.39
C LYS A 7 -10.12 0.23 6.81
N ILE A 8 -9.44 1.35 6.72
CA ILE A 8 -8.04 1.44 7.12
C ILE A 8 -7.94 1.39 8.64
N SER A 9 -7.23 0.39 9.17
CA SER A 9 -7.01 0.28 10.61
C SER A 9 -5.66 0.84 11.03
N ARG A 10 -4.63 0.68 10.20
CA ARG A 10 -3.29 1.21 10.50
C ARG A 10 -2.44 1.27 9.22
N VAL A 11 -1.71 2.34 9.05
CA VAL A 11 -0.65 2.41 8.05
C VAL A 11 0.66 1.99 8.72
N VAL A 12 1.20 0.87 8.29
CA VAL A 12 2.40 0.29 8.91
C VAL A 12 3.67 0.90 8.31
N ASP A 13 3.69 0.98 6.99
CA ASP A 13 4.82 1.53 6.23
C ASP A 13 4.28 2.10 4.91
N GLY A 14 5.15 2.71 4.11
CA GLY A 14 4.74 3.25 2.81
C GLY A 14 4.24 2.21 1.82
N ASP A 15 4.44 0.93 2.09
CA ASP A 15 4.02 -0.18 1.23
C ASP A 15 3.21 -1.25 1.96
N THR A 16 2.80 -0.99 3.19
CA THR A 16 2.09 -1.98 4.02
C THR A 16 1.01 -1.30 4.85
N VAL A 17 -0.22 -1.80 4.75
CA VAL A 17 -1.39 -1.23 5.43
C VAL A 17 -2.20 -2.36 6.06
N ASP A 18 -2.65 -2.16 7.29
CA ASP A 18 -3.59 -3.07 7.95
C ASP A 18 -5.01 -2.56 7.74
N VAL A 19 -5.92 -3.45 7.38
CA VAL A 19 -7.29 -3.10 7.03
C VAL A 19 -8.29 -4.11 7.60
N ASP A 20 -9.54 -3.66 7.70
CA ASP A 20 -10.69 -4.54 7.88
C ASP A 20 -11.41 -4.62 6.55
N ILE A 21 -11.65 -5.82 6.05
CA ILE A 21 -12.21 -6.05 4.71
C ILE A 21 -13.67 -6.45 4.83
N ASP A 22 -14.54 -5.74 4.12
CA ASP A 22 -15.96 -6.03 4.04
C ASP A 22 -16.19 -7.11 2.97
N LEU A 23 -16.63 -8.28 3.40
CA LEU A 23 -16.94 -9.40 2.50
C LEU A 23 -18.40 -9.40 2.05
N GLY A 24 -19.19 -8.42 2.48
CA GLY A 24 -20.62 -8.39 2.22
C GLY A 24 -21.41 -9.17 3.26
N PHE A 25 -22.73 -8.99 3.26
CA PHE A 25 -23.66 -9.67 4.19
C PHE A 25 -23.33 -9.46 5.67
N GLY A 26 -22.66 -8.35 6.00
CA GLY A 26 -22.26 -8.08 7.39
C GLY A 26 -21.04 -8.87 7.86
N VAL A 27 -20.36 -9.56 6.95
CA VAL A 27 -19.16 -10.36 7.28
C VAL A 27 -17.92 -9.52 7.01
N TRP A 28 -17.04 -9.44 8.00
CA TRP A 28 -15.79 -8.68 7.92
C TRP A 28 -14.60 -9.56 8.28
N MET A 29 -13.49 -9.39 7.54
CA MET A 29 -12.19 -9.90 7.97
C MET A 29 -11.44 -8.77 8.64
N HIS A 30 -11.08 -8.94 9.91
CA HIS A 30 -10.42 -7.90 10.68
C HIS A 30 -8.90 -8.05 10.70
N LYS A 31 -8.22 -6.90 10.75
CA LYS A 31 -6.76 -6.82 10.93
C LYS A 31 -5.97 -7.60 9.88
N GLU A 32 -6.41 -7.49 8.65
CA GLU A 32 -5.68 -8.11 7.55
C GLU A 32 -4.56 -7.20 7.07
N ARG A 33 -3.38 -7.76 6.88
CA ARG A 33 -2.23 -6.99 6.39
C ARG A 33 -2.16 -7.06 4.88
N VAL A 34 -2.16 -5.88 4.25
CA VAL A 34 -2.05 -5.74 2.81
C VAL A 34 -0.69 -5.17 2.46
N ARG A 35 0.05 -5.88 1.63
CA ARG A 35 1.28 -5.41 1.00
C ARG A 35 0.90 -4.78 -0.34
N LEU A 36 1.31 -3.54 -0.57
CA LEU A 36 1.01 -2.87 -1.83
C LEU A 36 1.78 -3.55 -2.97
N TYR A 37 1.04 -4.07 -3.93
CA TYR A 37 1.60 -4.85 -5.02
C TYR A 37 2.41 -3.99 -5.98
N GLY A 38 3.55 -4.53 -6.39
CA GLY A 38 4.35 -3.93 -7.46
C GLY A 38 5.24 -2.78 -7.04
N ILE A 39 5.29 -2.42 -5.76
CA ILE A 39 6.13 -1.32 -5.29
C ILE A 39 6.96 -1.71 -4.08
N ASP A 40 8.02 -0.96 -3.87
CA ASP A 40 8.81 -1.01 -2.63
C ASP A 40 9.11 0.42 -2.20
N THR A 41 9.06 0.67 -0.90
CA THR A 41 9.35 1.96 -0.31
C THR A 41 10.50 1.84 0.68
N PRO A 42 11.20 2.96 0.99
CA PRO A 42 12.20 2.94 2.05
C PRO A 42 11.57 2.56 3.39
N GLU A 43 12.32 1.89 4.24
CA GLU A 43 11.84 1.48 5.56
C GLU A 43 11.75 2.68 6.50
N SER A 44 10.66 2.79 7.24
CA SER A 44 10.46 3.84 8.23
C SER A 44 11.03 3.47 9.60
N ARG A 45 11.32 2.19 9.82
CA ARG A 45 11.82 1.66 11.10
C ARG A 45 13.27 1.14 10.99
N THR A 46 14.13 1.91 10.35
CA THR A 46 15.53 1.58 10.18
C THR A 46 16.41 2.50 11.04
N ARG A 47 17.64 2.08 11.29
CA ARG A 47 18.65 2.92 11.96
C ARG A 47 19.31 3.90 11.00
N ASP A 48 19.21 3.68 9.71
CA ASP A 48 19.69 4.61 8.70
C ASP A 48 18.76 5.83 8.68
N LEU A 49 19.27 6.98 9.13
CA LEU A 49 18.47 8.19 9.28
C LEU A 49 17.94 8.72 7.94
N GLU A 50 18.72 8.58 6.87
CA GLU A 50 18.29 9.02 5.55
C GLU A 50 17.18 8.13 5.01
N GLU A 51 17.34 6.81 5.07
CA GLU A 51 16.32 5.87 4.67
C GLU A 51 15.04 6.05 5.49
N LYS A 52 15.19 6.25 6.81
CA LYS A 52 14.06 6.50 7.70
C LYS A 52 13.29 7.74 7.31
N LYS A 53 13.97 8.81 6.94
CA LYS A 53 13.34 10.06 6.49
C LYS A 53 12.45 9.81 5.28
N TYR A 54 12.95 9.11 4.27
CA TYR A 54 12.17 8.82 3.06
C TYR A 54 11.08 7.80 3.32
N GLY A 55 11.32 6.84 4.22
CA GLY A 55 10.31 5.89 4.65
C GLY A 55 9.15 6.56 5.37
N LEU A 56 9.43 7.50 6.25
CA LEU A 56 8.40 8.28 6.94
C LEU A 56 7.61 9.17 5.98
N LEU A 57 8.29 9.76 5.00
CA LEU A 57 7.61 10.55 3.96
C LEU A 57 6.66 9.70 3.13
N ALA A 58 7.09 8.51 2.72
CA ALA A 58 6.25 7.58 1.98
C ALA A 58 5.02 7.17 2.80
N LYS A 59 5.23 6.82 4.07
CA LYS A 59 4.15 6.48 4.99
C LYS A 59 3.15 7.63 5.14
N GLU A 60 3.65 8.86 5.27
CA GLU A 60 2.83 10.05 5.38
C GLU A 60 1.95 10.26 4.14
N GLN A 61 2.46 9.98 2.96
CA GLN A 61 1.66 10.07 1.73
C GLN A 61 0.52 9.07 1.74
N ILE A 62 0.79 7.83 2.15
CA ILE A 62 -0.26 6.81 2.30
C ILE A 62 -1.33 7.29 3.29
N GLU A 63 -0.91 7.80 4.44
CA GLU A 63 -1.85 8.28 5.47
C GLU A 63 -2.69 9.47 4.98
N SER A 64 -2.14 10.31 4.10
CA SER A 64 -2.89 11.45 3.57
C SER A 64 -4.02 11.03 2.63
N PHE A 65 -3.82 9.97 1.83
CA PHE A 65 -4.86 9.43 0.96
C PHE A 65 -5.81 8.49 1.69
N MET A 66 -5.28 7.75 2.65
CA MET A 66 -6.00 6.66 3.33
C MET A 66 -5.86 6.80 4.85
N PRO A 67 -6.48 7.85 5.43
CA PRO A 67 -6.40 8.03 6.88
C PRO A 67 -7.02 6.85 7.62
N VAL A 68 -6.54 6.61 8.82
CA VAL A 68 -7.11 5.57 9.71
C VAL A 68 -8.60 5.84 9.90
N GLY A 69 -9.40 4.79 9.73
CA GLY A 69 -10.87 4.88 9.80
C GLY A 69 -11.54 5.17 8.48
N SER A 70 -10.80 5.56 7.44
CA SER A 70 -11.40 5.84 6.14
C SER A 70 -11.74 4.56 5.38
N MET A 71 -12.78 4.65 4.55
CA MET A 71 -13.17 3.55 3.68
C MET A 71 -12.47 3.70 2.33
N GLN A 72 -11.89 2.61 1.86
CA GLN A 72 -11.14 2.59 0.61
C GLN A 72 -11.57 1.39 -0.23
N THR A 73 -11.24 1.42 -1.52
CA THR A 73 -11.45 0.28 -2.41
C THR A 73 -10.14 -0.46 -2.58
N LEU A 74 -10.13 -1.71 -2.16
CA LEU A 74 -9.01 -2.62 -2.28
C LEU A 74 -9.22 -3.53 -3.49
N VAL A 75 -8.26 -3.55 -4.41
CA VAL A 75 -8.23 -4.48 -5.53
C VAL A 75 -7.18 -5.53 -5.22
N THR A 76 -7.62 -6.77 -4.96
CA THR A 76 -6.68 -7.85 -4.66
C THR A 76 -6.06 -8.38 -5.93
N VAL A 77 -4.77 -8.64 -5.90
CA VAL A 77 -4.08 -9.28 -6.99
C VAL A 77 -4.33 -10.78 -6.88
N LYS A 78 -4.75 -11.40 -7.98
CA LYS A 78 -5.01 -12.85 -8.01
C LYS A 78 -3.69 -13.60 -7.93
N ASP A 79 -3.13 -13.62 -6.77
CA ASP A 79 -1.97 -14.43 -6.47
C ASP A 79 -2.18 -15.03 -5.10
N ARG A 80 -1.48 -16.11 -4.84
CA ARG A 80 -1.49 -16.68 -3.51
C ARG A 80 -1.11 -15.63 -2.49
N ALA A 81 -1.60 -15.77 -1.28
CA ALA A 81 -1.15 -14.96 -0.17
C ALA A 81 0.38 -14.88 -0.20
N GLY A 82 0.92 -13.70 -0.11
CA GLY A 82 2.35 -13.50 -0.13
C GLY A 82 3.02 -14.30 0.97
N LYS A 83 4.34 -14.44 0.89
CA LYS A 83 5.15 -15.03 1.94
C LYS A 83 4.76 -14.41 3.27
N PHE A 84 4.35 -15.03 4.25
CA PHE A 84 3.92 -14.48 5.56
C PHE A 84 2.43 -14.18 5.69
N GLY A 85 1.58 -14.72 4.81
CA GLY A 85 0.13 -14.57 4.93
C GLY A 85 -0.40 -13.17 4.62
N ARG A 86 0.37 -12.33 3.92
CA ARG A 86 -0.07 -10.99 3.53
C ARG A 86 -0.89 -11.06 2.25
N ILE A 87 -1.90 -10.20 2.19
CA ILE A 87 -2.66 -10.01 0.96
C ILE A 87 -1.88 -9.04 0.08
N LEU A 88 -1.78 -9.35 -1.21
CA LEU A 88 -1.20 -8.44 -2.19
C LEU A 88 -2.33 -7.65 -2.84
N GLY A 89 -2.22 -6.34 -2.87
CA GLY A 89 -3.30 -5.53 -3.41
C GLY A 89 -2.91 -4.14 -3.82
N LYS A 90 -3.90 -3.47 -4.41
CA LYS A 90 -3.81 -2.07 -4.82
C LYS A 90 -5.01 -1.33 -4.25
N PHE A 91 -4.83 -0.05 -3.95
CA PHE A 91 -5.93 0.80 -3.50
C PHE A 91 -6.23 1.84 -4.56
N LEU A 92 -7.51 2.04 -4.85
CA LEU A 92 -7.94 3.05 -5.81
C LEU A 92 -8.02 4.41 -5.13
N ILE A 93 -7.46 5.42 -5.78
CA ILE A 93 -7.49 6.81 -5.31
C ILE A 93 -7.91 7.73 -6.46
N HIS A 94 -8.30 8.93 -6.12
CA HIS A 94 -8.52 10.00 -7.10
C HIS A 94 -7.26 10.86 -7.20
N ASP A 95 -6.71 10.97 -8.40
CA ASP A 95 -5.55 11.81 -8.67
C ASP A 95 -6.00 13.20 -9.08
N LYS A 96 -5.59 14.20 -8.30
CA LYS A 96 -5.97 15.60 -8.55
C LYS A 96 -5.28 16.20 -9.77
N LYS A 97 -4.08 15.73 -10.11
CA LYS A 97 -3.33 16.27 -11.25
C LYS A 97 -3.98 15.93 -12.58
N THR A 98 -4.46 14.69 -12.72
CA THR A 98 -5.09 14.21 -13.96
C THR A 98 -6.61 14.20 -13.87
N ASP A 99 -7.16 14.49 -12.69
CA ASP A 99 -8.59 14.42 -12.40
C ASP A 99 -9.19 13.07 -12.82
N SER A 100 -8.50 12.00 -12.48
CA SER A 100 -8.90 10.64 -12.83
C SER A 100 -8.58 9.65 -11.72
N GLN A 101 -9.20 8.49 -11.79
CA GLN A 101 -8.94 7.41 -10.86
C GLN A 101 -7.63 6.70 -11.24
N MET A 102 -6.82 6.37 -10.24
CA MET A 102 -5.63 5.56 -10.41
C MET A 102 -5.38 4.76 -9.13
N THR A 103 -4.39 3.88 -9.12
CA THR A 103 -4.00 3.20 -7.90
C THR A 103 -2.99 4.04 -7.13
N ILE A 104 -3.03 3.97 -5.80
CA ILE A 104 -2.01 4.63 -4.98
C ILE A 104 -0.63 4.01 -5.25
N ASN A 105 -0.59 2.73 -5.65
CA ASN A 105 0.64 2.04 -6.01
C ASN A 105 1.36 2.78 -7.15
N ASP A 106 0.65 3.08 -8.22
CA ASP A 106 1.21 3.83 -9.36
C ASP A 106 1.50 5.28 -9.00
N TRP A 107 0.64 5.89 -8.18
CA TRP A 107 0.86 7.27 -7.72
C TRP A 107 2.17 7.39 -6.95
N MET A 108 2.46 6.44 -6.06
CA MET A 108 3.69 6.44 -5.28
C MET A 108 4.94 6.37 -6.17
N ILE A 109 4.88 5.57 -7.23
CA ILE A 109 5.98 5.49 -8.20
C ILE A 109 6.12 6.81 -8.98
N ARG A 110 5.01 7.33 -9.47
CA ARG A 110 5.02 8.59 -10.25
C ARG A 110 5.59 9.75 -9.46
N GLU A 111 5.26 9.86 -8.18
CA GLU A 111 5.70 10.93 -7.30
C GLU A 111 7.03 10.61 -6.58
N HIS A 112 7.71 9.54 -6.99
CA HIS A 112 9.04 9.17 -6.51
C HIS A 112 9.11 8.80 -5.02
N HIS A 113 8.00 8.33 -4.44
CA HIS A 113 7.98 7.82 -3.07
C HIS A 113 8.25 6.32 -3.01
N ALA A 114 8.15 5.63 -4.14
CA ALA A 114 8.36 4.20 -4.25
C ALA A 114 9.04 3.86 -5.57
N VAL A 115 9.59 2.67 -5.64
CA VAL A 115 10.13 2.11 -6.87
C VAL A 115 9.33 0.87 -7.27
N ALA A 116 9.30 0.56 -8.56
CA ALA A 116 8.65 -0.64 -9.04
C ALA A 116 9.39 -1.87 -8.50
N TYR A 117 8.63 -2.84 -7.99
CA TYR A 117 9.20 -4.04 -7.38
C TYR A 117 8.37 -5.27 -7.75
N HIS A 118 9.02 -6.25 -8.37
CA HIS A 118 8.41 -7.51 -8.77
C HIS A 118 9.26 -8.70 -8.35
N GLY A 119 9.84 -8.62 -7.14
CA GLY A 119 10.66 -9.68 -6.59
C GLY A 119 12.15 -9.59 -6.94
N GLN A 120 12.58 -8.50 -7.61
CA GLN A 120 13.99 -8.30 -7.93
C GLN A 120 14.79 -7.91 -6.68
N ASN A 121 16.10 -8.04 -6.78
CA ASN A 121 17.01 -7.68 -5.69
C ASN A 121 16.95 -6.16 -5.41
N LYS A 122 16.88 -5.78 -4.14
CA LYS A 122 16.88 -4.38 -3.72
C LYS A 122 18.13 -3.60 -4.18
N GLU A 123 19.28 -4.25 -4.26
CA GLU A 123 20.50 -3.62 -4.75
C GLU A 123 20.37 -3.18 -6.20
N ALA A 124 19.70 -3.97 -7.02
CA ALA A 124 19.46 -3.63 -8.42
C ALA A 124 18.50 -2.44 -8.54
N ILE A 125 17.59 -2.25 -7.59
CA ILE A 125 16.67 -1.12 -7.56
C ILE A 125 17.40 0.16 -7.13
N ALA A 126 18.31 0.06 -6.17
CA ALA A 126 19.04 1.20 -5.64
C ALA A 126 20.10 1.75 -6.59
N ALA A 127 20.52 0.93 -7.52
CA ALA A 127 21.47 1.37 -8.54
C ALA A 127 20.77 2.19 -9.62
#